data_89a322ef5d89fc085eec9ee32726765f
#
_entry.id   89a322ef5d89fc085eec9ee32726765f
#
_cell.length_a   1.000
_cell.length_b   1.000
_cell.length_c   1.000
_cell.angle_alpha   90.00
_cell.angle_beta   90.00
_cell.angle_gamma   90.00
#
_symmetry.space_group_name_H-M   'P 1'
#
loop_
_entity.id
_entity.type
_entity.pdbx_description
1 polymer ?
#
loop_
_entity_poly.entity_id
_entity_poly.type
_entity_poly.pdbx_seq_one_letter_code
_entity_poly.pdbx_strand_id
1 'polypeptide(L)'
;MKIIFCDNTLWGLVNFRGEVIKHLKSEGHEVVLVAPEKEDKQMRTTIPDGVHYIPIKMERTSLNPIKDIKYFRTMLHIFRKEKPDYIFTYTIKPNIYGSIAARLAGCRSTAMMAGLGYIFINNSIVLRAARVFYQFGLSFAEHIIVLNDYNRRLIEQKHLCAPKKIVFLEGGEGINIDNYKKYNNASNDTTFLFIGRVLWDKGYDEFTKAARKVKVLYPNVNFELLGSLDPKYPKSVPEERLRKDEEDGIVKYIGFTHDMDKVFQRKGIVITVPSYSEGMNRALMEACASGKPIITSDIPGCREAVIEGKNGFLVPARNADALAEAMLRFLQLSPQEKQDFSDESRKKAENLFDVQRVIAKYTKIIHQNEALMTNK
;
A
#
# COMPACT_ATOMS: atom_id res chain seq x y z
N MET A 1 22.90 -1.09 16.27
CA MET A 1 21.84 -0.30 16.92
C MET A 1 20.64 -1.18 17.23
N LYS A 2 19.81 -0.78 18.23
CA LYS A 2 18.48 -1.36 18.45
C LYS A 2 17.42 -0.50 17.77
N ILE A 3 16.67 -1.09 16.84
CA ILE A 3 15.68 -0.37 16.01
C ILE A 3 14.29 -0.96 16.24
N ILE A 4 13.32 -0.10 16.56
CA ILE A 4 11.93 -0.52 16.75
C ILE A 4 11.07 -0.10 15.56
N PHE A 5 10.24 -1.03 15.06
CA PHE A 5 9.21 -0.79 14.06
C PHE A 5 7.82 -0.93 14.69
N CYS A 6 7.00 0.12 14.62
CA CYS A 6 5.66 0.18 15.23
C CYS A 6 4.57 0.37 14.20
N ASP A 7 3.62 -0.55 14.11
CA ASP A 7 2.46 -0.44 13.21
C ASP A 7 1.16 -0.84 13.92
N ASN A 8 0.04 -0.59 13.27
CA ASN A 8 -1.28 -1.01 13.73
C ASN A 8 -1.63 -2.46 13.35
N THR A 9 -0.74 -3.17 12.66
CA THR A 9 -0.84 -4.61 12.36
C THR A 9 0.55 -5.23 12.20
N LEU A 10 0.73 -6.46 12.67
CA LEU A 10 1.93 -7.26 12.38
C LEU A 10 2.04 -7.56 10.88
N TRP A 11 0.91 -7.85 10.24
CA TRP A 11 0.84 -8.06 8.80
C TRP A 11 1.44 -6.88 8.01
N GLY A 12 1.13 -5.65 8.39
CA GLY A 12 1.70 -4.44 7.77
C GLY A 12 3.21 -4.37 7.89
N LEU A 13 3.76 -4.71 9.06
CA LEU A 13 5.21 -4.73 9.26
C LEU A 13 5.90 -5.78 8.39
N VAL A 14 5.38 -7.00 8.38
CA VAL A 14 6.03 -8.11 7.65
C VAL A 14 5.88 -7.97 6.14
N ASN A 15 4.68 -7.63 5.66
CA ASN A 15 4.42 -7.62 4.22
C ASN A 15 4.93 -6.38 3.49
N PHE A 16 4.95 -5.21 4.14
CA PHE A 16 5.43 -3.99 3.48
C PHE A 16 6.87 -3.64 3.85
N ARG A 17 7.33 -4.00 5.06
CA ARG A 17 8.66 -3.62 5.58
C ARG A 17 9.58 -4.82 5.77
N GLY A 18 9.12 -6.02 5.45
CA GLY A 18 9.87 -7.26 5.65
C GLY A 18 11.27 -7.24 5.04
N GLU A 19 11.42 -6.74 3.82
CA GLU A 19 12.74 -6.66 3.16
C GLU A 19 13.66 -5.63 3.85
N VAL A 20 13.12 -4.47 4.25
CA VAL A 20 13.89 -3.47 5.04
C VAL A 20 14.30 -4.05 6.39
N ILE A 21 13.39 -4.76 7.08
CA ILE A 21 13.65 -5.42 8.36
C ILE A 21 14.75 -6.47 8.22
N LYS A 22 14.67 -7.33 7.20
CA LYS A 22 15.70 -8.35 6.90
C LYS A 22 17.06 -7.71 6.63
N HIS A 23 17.07 -6.64 5.83
CA HIS A 23 18.31 -5.94 5.48
C HIS A 23 18.97 -5.32 6.71
N LEU A 24 18.25 -4.56 7.52
CA LEU A 24 18.80 -3.96 8.75
C LEU A 24 19.27 -5.05 9.74
N LYS A 25 18.56 -6.17 9.80
CA LYS A 25 19.01 -7.33 10.59
C LYS A 25 20.31 -7.90 10.07
N SER A 26 20.48 -8.01 8.75
CA SER A 26 21.72 -8.52 8.12
C SER A 26 22.92 -7.58 8.31
N GLU A 27 22.67 -6.27 8.49
CA GLU A 27 23.70 -5.28 8.86
C GLU A 27 24.10 -5.35 10.36
N GLY A 28 23.54 -6.29 11.12
CA GLY A 28 23.88 -6.53 12.52
C GLY A 28 23.07 -5.67 13.51
N HIS A 29 22.00 -5.02 13.08
CA HIS A 29 21.12 -4.29 13.98
C HIS A 29 20.19 -5.25 14.75
N GLU A 30 19.88 -4.92 16.00
CA GLU A 30 18.80 -5.55 16.76
C GLU A 30 17.48 -4.96 16.35
N VAL A 31 16.59 -5.77 15.76
CA VAL A 31 15.30 -5.30 15.26
C VAL A 31 14.15 -5.83 16.13
N VAL A 32 13.28 -4.92 16.56
CA VAL A 32 12.09 -5.21 17.38
C VAL A 32 10.83 -4.73 16.67
N LEU A 33 9.84 -5.59 16.57
CA LEU A 33 8.51 -5.26 16.01
C LEU A 33 7.52 -5.03 17.15
N VAL A 34 6.76 -3.95 17.08
CA VAL A 34 5.69 -3.62 18.04
C VAL A 34 4.39 -3.44 17.27
N ALA A 35 3.46 -4.34 17.45
CA ALA A 35 2.15 -4.31 16.79
C ALA A 35 1.08 -5.02 17.62
N PRO A 36 -0.22 -4.74 17.35
CA PRO A 36 -1.29 -5.46 18.02
C PRO A 36 -1.20 -6.97 17.79
N GLU A 37 -1.43 -7.70 18.87
CA GLU A 37 -1.65 -9.12 18.80
C GLU A 37 -2.98 -9.38 18.08
N LYS A 38 -2.91 -10.00 16.91
CA LYS A 38 -4.07 -10.58 16.26
C LYS A 38 -3.96 -12.10 16.28
N GLU A 39 -5.13 -12.72 16.24
CA GLU A 39 -5.40 -14.16 16.37
C GLU A 39 -4.72 -15.06 15.33
N ASP A 40 -4.09 -14.49 14.32
CA ASP A 40 -3.42 -15.25 13.28
C ASP A 40 -2.01 -15.67 13.71
N LYS A 41 -1.95 -16.87 14.32
CA LYS A 41 -0.69 -17.50 14.69
C LYS A 41 0.25 -17.72 13.50
N GLN A 42 -0.29 -17.86 12.28
CA GLN A 42 0.52 -18.02 11.06
C GLN A 42 1.33 -16.76 10.75
N MET A 43 0.80 -15.56 11.07
CA MET A 43 1.56 -14.32 10.87
C MET A 43 2.87 -14.27 11.69
N ARG A 44 2.92 -14.94 12.83
CA ARG A 44 4.15 -14.97 13.64
C ARG A 44 5.26 -15.79 12.97
N THR A 45 4.91 -16.79 12.18
CA THR A 45 5.89 -17.61 11.44
C THR A 45 6.52 -16.89 10.26
N THR A 46 5.97 -15.74 9.86
CA THR A 46 6.50 -14.90 8.78
C THR A 46 7.45 -13.81 9.28
N ILE A 47 7.64 -13.70 10.59
CA ILE A 47 8.63 -12.78 11.18
C ILE A 47 10.02 -13.31 10.82
N PRO A 48 10.94 -12.48 10.29
CA PRO A 48 12.28 -12.91 9.99
C PRO A 48 13.02 -13.43 11.23
N ASP A 49 13.86 -14.44 11.04
CA ASP A 49 14.61 -15.06 12.13
C ASP A 49 15.46 -14.04 12.91
N GLY A 50 15.45 -14.17 14.23
CA GLY A 50 16.17 -13.30 15.13
C GLY A 50 15.59 -11.88 15.27
N VAL A 51 14.39 -11.61 14.75
CA VAL A 51 13.63 -10.39 14.99
C VAL A 51 12.69 -10.59 16.18
N HIS A 52 12.79 -9.71 17.15
CA HIS A 52 11.94 -9.78 18.35
C HIS A 52 10.57 -9.14 18.12
N TYR A 53 9.49 -9.77 18.62
CA TYR A 53 8.14 -9.24 18.50
C TYR A 53 7.51 -8.99 19.89
N ILE A 54 7.04 -7.76 20.10
CA ILE A 54 6.33 -7.34 21.31
C ILE A 54 4.86 -7.10 20.94
N PRO A 55 3.96 -8.01 21.33
CA PRO A 55 2.53 -7.82 21.12
C PRO A 55 1.97 -6.75 22.05
N ILE A 56 1.06 -5.92 21.52
CA ILE A 56 0.39 -4.86 22.27
C ILE A 56 -1.12 -4.93 22.08
N LYS A 57 -1.87 -4.28 23.00
CA LYS A 57 -3.32 -4.09 22.83
C LYS A 57 -3.59 -2.73 22.22
N MET A 58 -4.21 -2.70 21.03
CA MET A 58 -4.62 -1.46 20.37
C MET A 58 -5.89 -1.69 19.54
N GLU A 59 -6.83 -0.75 19.64
CA GLU A 59 -8.00 -0.72 18.76
C GLU A 59 -7.76 0.28 17.61
N ARG A 60 -7.73 -0.22 16.38
CA ARG A 60 -7.36 0.56 15.19
C ARG A 60 -8.32 1.71 14.90
N THR A 61 -9.63 1.48 15.08
CA THR A 61 -10.71 2.40 14.66
C THR A 61 -11.37 3.14 15.83
N SER A 62 -11.03 2.80 17.07
CA SER A 62 -11.59 3.45 18.25
C SER A 62 -11.13 4.91 18.36
N LEU A 63 -12.05 5.81 18.65
CA LEU A 63 -11.81 7.22 19.00
C LEU A 63 -11.91 7.47 20.51
N ASN A 64 -11.84 6.40 21.33
CA ASN A 64 -11.94 6.52 22.78
C ASN A 64 -10.63 7.05 23.37
N PRO A 65 -10.61 8.25 23.98
CA PRO A 65 -9.40 8.87 24.50
C PRO A 65 -8.75 8.08 25.65
N ILE A 66 -9.52 7.36 26.47
CA ILE A 66 -8.99 6.54 27.55
C ILE A 66 -8.16 5.37 26.98
N LYS A 67 -8.65 4.73 25.91
CA LYS A 67 -7.92 3.67 25.23
C LYS A 67 -6.64 4.20 24.56
N ASP A 68 -6.71 5.40 24.02
CA ASP A 68 -5.56 6.06 23.40
C ASP A 68 -4.49 6.47 24.42
N ILE A 69 -4.89 6.97 25.59
CA ILE A 69 -3.95 7.22 26.72
C ILE A 69 -3.30 5.91 27.19
N LYS A 70 -4.06 4.81 27.28
CA LYS A 70 -3.50 3.51 27.64
C LYS A 70 -2.49 3.03 26.59
N TYR A 71 -2.81 3.17 25.32
CA TYR A 71 -1.90 2.85 24.22
C TYR A 71 -0.61 3.69 24.31
N PHE A 72 -0.74 5.00 24.46
CA PHE A 72 0.40 5.91 24.63
C PHE A 72 1.32 5.50 25.81
N ARG A 73 0.72 5.20 26.98
CA ARG A 73 1.49 4.74 28.15
C ARG A 73 2.21 3.42 27.89
N THR A 74 1.56 2.50 27.16
CA THR A 74 2.18 1.23 26.76
C THR A 74 3.39 1.48 25.86
N MET A 75 3.27 2.34 24.84
CA MET A 75 4.39 2.68 23.95
C MET A 75 5.55 3.32 24.72
N LEU A 76 5.25 4.28 25.61
CA LEU A 76 6.27 4.94 26.42
C LEU A 76 6.99 3.95 27.35
N HIS A 77 6.25 3.02 27.96
CA HIS A 77 6.83 1.96 28.80
C HIS A 77 7.76 1.05 27.99
N ILE A 78 7.33 0.60 26.80
CA ILE A 78 8.13 -0.23 25.90
C ILE A 78 9.42 0.50 25.51
N PHE A 79 9.34 1.75 25.08
CA PHE A 79 10.52 2.49 24.63
C PHE A 79 11.51 2.77 25.79
N ARG A 80 11.03 3.03 27.00
CA ARG A 80 11.89 3.17 28.18
C ARG A 80 12.55 1.87 28.60
N LYS A 81 11.83 0.75 28.45
CA LYS A 81 12.35 -0.59 28.79
C LYS A 81 13.37 -1.07 27.76
N GLU A 82 13.01 -0.98 26.47
CA GLU A 82 13.83 -1.50 25.37
C GLU A 82 15.01 -0.58 25.02
N LYS A 83 14.92 0.73 25.35
CA LYS A 83 15.94 1.76 25.08
C LYS A 83 16.44 1.72 23.64
N PRO A 84 15.54 1.83 22.62
CA PRO A 84 15.96 1.77 21.23
C PRO A 84 16.78 3.00 20.84
N ASP A 85 17.70 2.82 19.93
CA ASP A 85 18.47 3.90 19.30
C ASP A 85 17.63 4.66 18.29
N TYR A 86 16.71 3.95 17.59
CA TYR A 86 15.82 4.53 16.60
C TYR A 86 14.45 3.85 16.51
N ILE A 87 13.42 4.63 16.12
CA ILE A 87 12.04 4.13 16.06
C ILE A 87 11.41 4.54 14.73
N PHE A 88 10.82 3.58 14.01
CA PHE A 88 9.95 3.82 12.86
C PHE A 88 8.50 3.57 13.25
N THR A 89 7.63 4.55 12.96
CA THR A 89 6.19 4.45 13.22
C THR A 89 5.39 4.52 11.93
N TYR A 90 4.33 3.74 11.85
CA TYR A 90 3.48 3.60 10.68
C TYR A 90 2.02 3.74 11.08
N THR A 91 1.22 4.31 10.18
CA THR A 91 -0.21 4.55 10.41
C THR A 91 -0.51 5.61 11.49
N ILE A 92 -1.77 6.04 11.59
CA ILE A 92 -2.14 7.27 12.31
C ILE A 92 -1.80 7.20 13.81
N LYS A 93 -2.26 6.17 14.54
CA LYS A 93 -2.05 6.09 15.99
C LYS A 93 -0.58 5.90 16.38
N PRO A 94 0.17 4.97 15.78
CA PRO A 94 1.61 4.88 16.00
C PRO A 94 2.36 6.16 15.64
N ASN A 95 2.00 6.85 14.55
CA ASN A 95 2.63 8.11 14.18
C ASN A 95 2.41 9.22 15.21
N ILE A 96 1.21 9.32 15.78
CA ILE A 96 0.91 10.32 16.81
C ILE A 96 1.55 9.92 18.14
N TYR A 97 1.06 8.84 18.72
CA TYR A 97 1.40 8.45 20.10
C TYR A 97 2.81 7.88 20.22
N GLY A 98 3.26 7.15 19.18
CA GLY A 98 4.61 6.60 19.12
C GLY A 98 5.68 7.70 19.00
N SER A 99 5.46 8.71 18.14
CA SER A 99 6.43 9.82 18.03
C SER A 99 6.53 10.66 19.31
N ILE A 100 5.40 10.93 19.98
CA ILE A 100 5.39 11.60 21.27
C ILE A 100 6.10 10.74 22.33
N ALA A 101 5.78 9.44 22.40
CA ALA A 101 6.39 8.51 23.35
C ALA A 101 7.89 8.35 23.11
N ALA A 102 8.33 8.29 21.87
CA ALA A 102 9.75 8.25 21.47
C ALA A 102 10.49 9.48 22.02
N ARG A 103 9.96 10.68 21.78
CA ARG A 103 10.56 11.91 22.27
C ARG A 103 10.69 11.95 23.79
N LEU A 104 9.64 11.49 24.51
CA LEU A 104 9.62 11.43 25.99
C LEU A 104 10.50 10.32 26.57
N ALA A 105 10.83 9.32 25.76
CA ALA A 105 11.81 8.28 26.10
C ALA A 105 13.25 8.68 25.74
N GLY A 106 13.46 9.86 25.12
CA GLY A 106 14.78 10.31 24.68
C GLY A 106 15.22 9.67 23.36
N CYS A 107 14.32 8.99 22.65
CA CYS A 107 14.61 8.30 21.38
C CYS A 107 14.25 9.16 20.17
N ARG A 108 14.97 8.96 19.06
CA ARG A 108 14.66 9.58 17.77
C ARG A 108 13.66 8.71 17.00
N SER A 109 12.83 9.33 16.17
CA SER A 109 11.84 8.59 15.40
C SER A 109 11.59 9.16 14.01
N THR A 110 11.18 8.28 13.11
CA THR A 110 10.63 8.59 11.79
C THR A 110 9.19 8.11 11.72
N ALA A 111 8.27 8.96 11.25
CA ALA A 111 6.88 8.62 11.02
C ALA A 111 6.64 8.43 9.52
N MET A 112 5.97 7.34 9.12
CA MET A 112 5.57 7.14 7.72
C MET A 112 4.08 7.42 7.53
N MET A 113 3.79 8.32 6.60
CA MET A 113 2.44 8.63 6.14
C MET A 113 2.11 7.81 4.89
N ALA A 114 1.67 6.57 5.06
CA ALA A 114 1.30 5.69 3.97
C ALA A 114 0.09 6.19 3.14
N GLY A 115 -0.72 7.07 3.72
CA GLY A 115 -1.81 7.78 3.06
C GLY A 115 -2.37 8.83 4.01
N LEU A 116 -2.91 9.93 3.47
CA LEU A 116 -3.48 10.99 4.29
C LEU A 116 -4.87 10.63 4.84
N GLY A 117 -5.48 9.58 4.27
CA GLY A 117 -6.70 8.99 4.74
C GLY A 117 -7.90 9.94 4.80
N TYR A 118 -8.98 9.44 5.36
CA TYR A 118 -10.26 10.14 5.53
C TYR A 118 -10.15 11.49 6.26
N ILE A 119 -9.15 11.63 7.15
CA ILE A 119 -8.93 12.82 7.99
C ILE A 119 -8.67 14.08 7.16
N PHE A 120 -8.05 13.95 5.98
CA PHE A 120 -7.67 15.09 5.14
C PHE A 120 -8.63 15.38 3.99
N ILE A 121 -9.52 14.44 3.65
CA ILE A 121 -10.47 14.56 2.54
C ILE A 121 -11.75 15.27 2.96
N ASN A 122 -12.18 15.10 4.22
CA ASN A 122 -13.46 15.62 4.70
C ASN A 122 -13.30 16.81 5.68
N ASN A 123 -14.25 17.74 5.66
CA ASN A 123 -14.22 18.98 6.43
C ASN A 123 -15.26 18.99 7.57
N SER A 124 -15.02 18.23 8.66
CA SER A 124 -15.80 18.39 9.89
C SER A 124 -14.94 19.01 11.00
N ILE A 125 -15.56 19.58 12.03
CA ILE A 125 -14.87 20.15 13.20
C ILE A 125 -14.01 19.08 13.89
N VAL A 126 -14.55 17.86 14.03
CA VAL A 126 -13.83 16.71 14.62
C VAL A 126 -12.58 16.36 13.81
N LEU A 127 -12.67 16.39 12.48
CA LEU A 127 -11.54 16.11 11.62
C LEU A 127 -10.49 17.24 11.61
N ARG A 128 -10.92 18.49 11.83
CA ARG A 128 -9.98 19.61 12.03
C ARG A 128 -9.17 19.41 13.32
N ALA A 129 -9.83 19.07 14.43
CA ALA A 129 -9.15 18.75 15.67
C ALA A 129 -8.18 17.55 15.51
N ALA A 130 -8.62 16.49 14.83
CA ALA A 130 -7.77 15.33 14.53
C ALA A 130 -6.54 15.70 13.69
N ARG A 131 -6.65 16.62 12.72
CA ARG A 131 -5.51 17.12 11.93
C ARG A 131 -4.51 17.86 12.80
N VAL A 132 -4.97 18.77 13.65
CA VAL A 132 -4.11 19.52 14.56
C VAL A 132 -3.36 18.56 15.50
N PHE A 133 -4.05 17.56 16.03
CA PHE A 133 -3.45 16.57 16.90
C PHE A 133 -2.46 15.67 16.15
N TYR A 134 -2.75 15.33 14.90
CA TYR A 134 -1.84 14.59 14.03
C TYR A 134 -0.57 15.41 13.72
N GLN A 135 -0.75 16.69 13.36
CA GLN A 135 0.36 17.62 13.13
C GLN A 135 1.23 17.77 14.38
N PHE A 136 0.60 17.91 15.56
CA PHE A 136 1.30 17.94 16.82
C PHE A 136 2.12 16.66 17.06
N GLY A 137 1.53 15.48 16.88
CA GLY A 137 2.26 14.21 16.99
C GLY A 137 3.46 14.12 16.05
N LEU A 138 3.26 14.49 14.77
CA LEU A 138 4.33 14.49 13.76
C LEU A 138 5.45 15.48 14.05
N SER A 139 5.19 16.57 14.78
CA SER A 139 6.22 17.56 15.13
C SER A 139 7.37 16.93 15.92
N PHE A 140 7.12 15.85 16.66
CA PHE A 140 8.12 15.13 17.46
C PHE A 140 8.96 14.15 16.62
N ALA A 141 8.50 13.74 15.44
CA ALA A 141 9.29 12.92 14.54
C ALA A 141 10.43 13.73 13.92
N GLU A 142 11.59 13.12 13.72
CA GLU A 142 12.73 13.73 13.05
C GLU A 142 12.52 13.77 11.54
N HIS A 143 12.05 12.67 10.97
CA HIS A 143 11.71 12.55 9.56
C HIS A 143 10.27 12.11 9.38
N ILE A 144 9.69 12.48 8.23
CA ILE A 144 8.37 12.07 7.81
C ILE A 144 8.48 11.48 6.41
N ILE A 145 8.28 10.17 6.32
CA ILE A 145 8.29 9.45 5.05
C ILE A 145 6.93 9.61 4.37
N VAL A 146 6.93 9.95 3.08
CA VAL A 146 5.76 10.05 2.20
C VAL A 146 5.96 9.22 0.94
N LEU A 147 4.88 8.61 0.44
CA LEU A 147 4.95 7.57 -0.59
C LEU A 147 4.60 8.04 -2.01
N ASN A 148 3.98 9.19 -2.16
CA ASN A 148 3.61 9.76 -3.45
C ASN A 148 3.70 11.29 -3.44
N ASP A 149 3.81 11.88 -4.62
CA ASP A 149 3.99 13.32 -4.80
C ASP A 149 2.76 14.14 -4.33
N TYR A 150 1.56 13.60 -4.50
CA TYR A 150 0.34 14.25 -4.01
C TYR A 150 0.38 14.43 -2.49
N ASN A 151 0.72 13.40 -1.74
CA ASN A 151 0.85 13.47 -0.28
C ASN A 151 1.97 14.43 0.13
N ARG A 152 3.10 14.42 -0.59
CA ARG A 152 4.21 15.36 -0.36
C ARG A 152 3.73 16.80 -0.49
N ARG A 153 3.12 17.16 -1.62
CA ARG A 153 2.59 18.51 -1.88
C ARG A 153 1.53 18.91 -0.85
N LEU A 154 0.64 17.99 -0.48
CA LEU A 154 -0.40 18.28 0.49
C LEU A 154 0.17 18.56 1.90
N ILE A 155 1.21 17.83 2.32
CA ILE A 155 1.92 18.08 3.58
C ILE A 155 2.59 19.46 3.56
N GLU A 156 3.25 19.81 2.45
CA GLU A 156 3.88 21.11 2.26
C GLU A 156 2.85 22.25 2.28
N GLN A 157 1.78 22.15 1.48
CA GLN A 157 0.69 23.13 1.40
C GLN A 157 -0.07 23.33 2.72
N LYS A 158 -0.25 22.27 3.49
CA LYS A 158 -0.95 22.31 4.79
C LYS A 158 0.00 22.58 5.96
N HIS A 159 1.29 22.77 5.68
CA HIS A 159 2.33 23.02 6.69
C HIS A 159 2.30 21.99 7.84
N LEU A 160 2.07 20.70 7.49
CA LEU A 160 1.98 19.64 8.49
C LEU A 160 3.31 19.32 9.16
N CYS A 161 4.43 19.63 8.49
CA CYS A 161 5.78 19.59 9.04
C CYS A 161 6.72 20.50 8.26
N ALA A 162 7.91 20.74 8.80
CA ALA A 162 8.95 21.47 8.09
C ALA A 162 9.43 20.66 6.86
N PRO A 163 9.59 21.27 5.67
CA PRO A 163 9.99 20.58 4.44
C PRO A 163 11.26 19.74 4.58
N LYS A 164 12.23 20.20 5.36
CA LYS A 164 13.50 19.49 5.63
C LYS A 164 13.33 18.13 6.34
N LYS A 165 12.17 17.89 6.95
CA LYS A 165 11.84 16.60 7.58
C LYS A 165 11.29 15.56 6.60
N ILE A 166 10.89 15.98 5.39
CA ILE A 166 10.23 15.11 4.43
C ILE A 166 11.27 14.21 3.75
N VAL A 167 11.05 12.90 3.86
CA VAL A 167 11.75 11.88 3.11
C VAL A 167 10.78 11.29 2.08
N PHE A 168 11.01 11.59 0.82
CA PHE A 168 10.15 11.13 -0.25
C PHE A 168 10.61 9.76 -0.75
N LEU A 169 9.73 8.74 -0.62
CA LEU A 169 9.85 7.43 -1.23
C LEU A 169 9.00 7.41 -2.50
N GLU A 170 9.58 7.88 -3.59
CA GLU A 170 8.94 7.82 -4.90
C GLU A 170 8.73 6.35 -5.29
N GLY A 171 7.50 6.01 -5.69
CA GLY A 171 7.12 4.62 -5.98
C GLY A 171 6.69 3.81 -4.75
N GLY A 172 6.53 4.46 -3.59
CA GLY A 172 6.01 3.82 -2.39
C GLY A 172 7.02 2.97 -1.63
N GLU A 173 6.54 1.92 -0.97
CA GLU A 173 7.35 1.04 -0.12
C GLU A 173 8.13 -0.04 -0.91
N GLY A 174 7.97 -0.04 -2.25
CA GLY A 174 8.66 -0.96 -3.12
C GLY A 174 8.23 -2.43 -2.93
N ILE A 175 8.75 -3.24 -3.81
CA ILE A 175 8.64 -4.71 -3.76
C ILE A 175 9.99 -5.31 -4.14
N ASN A 176 10.27 -6.51 -3.67
CA ASN A 176 11.43 -7.27 -4.15
C ASN A 176 11.14 -7.75 -5.57
N ILE A 177 11.75 -7.10 -6.57
CA ILE A 177 11.52 -7.37 -8.00
C ILE A 177 11.93 -8.80 -8.37
N ASP A 178 12.91 -9.38 -7.69
CA ASP A 178 13.42 -10.73 -7.97
C ASP A 178 12.38 -11.83 -7.64
N ASN A 179 11.41 -11.51 -6.78
CA ASN A 179 10.30 -12.41 -6.48
C ASN A 179 9.26 -12.49 -7.61
N TYR A 180 9.36 -11.66 -8.64
CA TYR A 180 8.38 -11.56 -9.73
C TYR A 180 9.04 -11.83 -11.07
N LYS A 181 8.65 -12.93 -11.70
CA LYS A 181 9.06 -13.23 -13.07
C LYS A 181 8.29 -12.35 -14.06
N LYS A 182 9.00 -11.86 -15.07
CA LYS A 182 8.35 -11.26 -16.23
C LYS A 182 7.74 -12.36 -17.10
N TYR A 183 6.47 -12.23 -17.40
CA TYR A 183 5.75 -13.17 -18.26
C TYR A 183 5.39 -12.53 -19.60
N ASN A 184 5.48 -13.33 -20.68
CA ASN A 184 4.97 -12.91 -21.97
C ASN A 184 3.45 -12.71 -21.89
N ASN A 185 2.97 -11.55 -22.35
CA ASN A 185 1.55 -11.21 -22.31
C ASN A 185 0.93 -11.13 -23.73
N ALA A 186 1.69 -11.42 -24.78
CA ALA A 186 1.17 -11.46 -26.14
C ALA A 186 0.09 -12.54 -26.25
N SER A 187 -1.14 -12.13 -26.54
CA SER A 187 -2.28 -13.01 -26.72
C SER A 187 -3.38 -12.29 -27.49
N ASN A 188 -4.11 -13.04 -28.32
CA ASN A 188 -5.38 -12.56 -28.87
C ASN A 188 -6.48 -12.56 -27.83
N ASP A 189 -6.45 -13.55 -26.91
CA ASP A 189 -7.39 -13.60 -25.79
C ASP A 189 -7.00 -12.57 -24.73
N THR A 190 -7.99 -11.88 -24.21
CA THR A 190 -7.80 -10.88 -23.16
C THR A 190 -8.70 -11.18 -21.98
N THR A 191 -8.11 -11.13 -20.77
CA THR A 191 -8.84 -11.20 -19.51
C THR A 191 -8.58 -9.90 -18.73
N PHE A 192 -9.62 -9.13 -18.46
CA PHE A 192 -9.54 -8.03 -17.52
C PHE A 192 -9.70 -8.57 -16.10
N LEU A 193 -8.66 -8.42 -15.32
CA LEU A 193 -8.59 -8.95 -13.96
C LEU A 193 -8.65 -7.83 -12.94
N PHE A 194 -9.75 -7.74 -12.21
CA PHE A 194 -9.86 -6.90 -11.02
C PHE A 194 -9.08 -7.53 -9.87
N ILE A 195 -8.20 -6.76 -9.24
CA ILE A 195 -7.47 -7.20 -8.05
C ILE A 195 -7.73 -6.26 -6.88
N GLY A 196 -8.28 -6.79 -5.81
CA GLY A 196 -8.54 -6.04 -4.58
C GLY A 196 -9.68 -6.65 -3.78
N ARG A 197 -9.86 -6.19 -2.54
CA ARG A 197 -11.05 -6.59 -1.76
C ARG A 197 -12.32 -6.24 -2.55
N VAL A 198 -13.31 -7.11 -2.54
CA VAL A 198 -14.57 -6.91 -3.26
C VAL A 198 -15.43 -5.88 -2.51
N LEU A 199 -15.10 -4.61 -2.74
CA LEU A 199 -15.72 -3.45 -2.08
C LEU A 199 -16.17 -2.43 -3.11
N TRP A 200 -17.21 -1.65 -2.78
CA TRP A 200 -17.69 -0.56 -3.62
C TRP A 200 -16.62 0.51 -3.88
N ASP A 201 -15.84 0.87 -2.87
CA ASP A 201 -14.79 1.90 -3.01
C ASP A 201 -13.51 1.39 -3.68
N LYS A 202 -13.45 0.10 -4.00
CA LYS A 202 -12.45 -0.49 -4.91
C LYS A 202 -12.88 -0.51 -6.37
N GLY A 203 -14.09 0.02 -6.66
CA GLY A 203 -14.58 0.19 -8.01
C GLY A 203 -15.26 -1.05 -8.60
N TYR A 204 -15.84 -1.89 -7.74
CA TYR A 204 -16.60 -3.06 -8.20
C TYR A 204 -17.71 -2.69 -9.19
N ASP A 205 -18.48 -1.63 -8.88
CA ASP A 205 -19.60 -1.18 -9.71
C ASP A 205 -19.11 -0.67 -11.08
N GLU A 206 -18.01 0.09 -11.10
CA GLU A 206 -17.39 0.56 -12.33
C GLU A 206 -16.89 -0.59 -13.19
N PHE A 207 -16.24 -1.58 -12.55
CA PHE A 207 -15.73 -2.75 -13.25
C PHE A 207 -16.86 -3.57 -13.89
N THR A 208 -17.92 -3.88 -13.13
CA THR A 208 -19.04 -4.68 -13.64
C THR A 208 -19.87 -3.93 -14.69
N LYS A 209 -20.05 -2.61 -14.55
CA LYS A 209 -20.70 -1.77 -15.59
C LYS A 209 -19.86 -1.69 -16.86
N ALA A 210 -18.55 -1.51 -16.74
CA ALA A 210 -17.65 -1.51 -17.89
C ALA A 210 -17.65 -2.87 -18.59
N ALA A 211 -17.61 -3.97 -17.82
CA ALA A 211 -17.70 -5.33 -18.35
C ALA A 211 -18.96 -5.55 -19.19
N ARG A 212 -20.13 -5.13 -18.71
CA ARG A 212 -21.40 -5.19 -19.46
C ARG A 212 -21.30 -4.48 -20.81
N LYS A 213 -20.72 -3.28 -20.84
CA LYS A 213 -20.57 -2.48 -22.07
C LYS A 213 -19.61 -3.13 -23.06
N VAL A 214 -18.46 -3.60 -22.58
CA VAL A 214 -17.46 -4.26 -23.43
C VAL A 214 -17.98 -5.55 -24.00
N LYS A 215 -18.71 -6.37 -23.22
CA LYS A 215 -19.30 -7.66 -23.68
C LYS A 215 -20.34 -7.50 -24.79
N VAL A 216 -20.97 -6.35 -24.92
CA VAL A 216 -21.88 -6.08 -26.07
C VAL A 216 -21.11 -6.13 -27.40
N LEU A 217 -19.87 -5.66 -27.43
CA LEU A 217 -19.02 -5.61 -28.63
C LEU A 217 -18.08 -6.81 -28.73
N TYR A 218 -17.63 -7.34 -27.58
CA TYR A 218 -16.66 -8.41 -27.46
C TYR A 218 -17.17 -9.47 -26.46
N PRO A 219 -18.15 -10.31 -26.85
CA PRO A 219 -18.83 -11.25 -25.94
C PRO A 219 -17.90 -12.30 -25.32
N ASN A 220 -16.80 -12.64 -25.97
CA ASN A 220 -15.85 -13.67 -25.54
C ASN A 220 -14.76 -13.16 -24.61
N VAL A 221 -14.72 -11.85 -24.31
CA VAL A 221 -13.72 -11.27 -23.38
C VAL A 221 -14.05 -11.66 -21.95
N ASN A 222 -13.03 -12.10 -21.23
CA ASN A 222 -13.16 -12.52 -19.85
C ASN A 222 -12.99 -11.34 -18.88
N PHE A 223 -13.83 -11.34 -17.85
CA PHE A 223 -13.76 -10.43 -16.71
C PHE A 223 -13.70 -11.23 -15.43
N GLU A 224 -12.63 -11.08 -14.68
CA GLU A 224 -12.40 -11.85 -13.45
C GLU A 224 -12.21 -10.93 -12.24
N LEU A 225 -12.63 -11.41 -11.08
CA LEU A 225 -12.50 -10.73 -9.80
C LEU A 225 -11.65 -11.60 -8.86
N LEU A 226 -10.51 -11.05 -8.44
CA LEU A 226 -9.60 -11.66 -7.48
C LEU A 226 -9.51 -10.81 -6.22
N GLY A 227 -9.94 -11.35 -5.09
CA GLY A 227 -9.82 -10.66 -3.81
C GLY A 227 -10.73 -11.22 -2.74
N SER A 228 -10.47 -10.86 -1.49
CA SER A 228 -11.28 -11.33 -0.37
C SER A 228 -12.62 -10.60 -0.30
N LEU A 229 -13.63 -11.34 0.09
CA LEU A 229 -14.88 -10.79 0.61
C LEU A 229 -14.67 -10.36 2.07
N ASP A 230 -15.26 -9.25 2.46
CA ASP A 230 -15.21 -8.72 3.83
C ASP A 230 -16.62 -8.26 4.25
N PRO A 231 -17.54 -9.18 4.53
CA PRO A 231 -18.96 -8.87 4.79
C PRO A 231 -19.17 -7.92 5.98
N LYS A 232 -18.19 -7.83 6.89
CA LYS A 232 -18.24 -6.93 8.06
C LYS A 232 -17.82 -5.51 7.73
N TYR A 233 -17.23 -5.30 6.57
CA TYR A 233 -16.79 -3.95 6.19
C TYR A 233 -17.98 -3.13 5.62
N PRO A 234 -18.18 -1.88 6.07
CA PRO A 234 -19.37 -1.10 5.71
C PRO A 234 -19.59 -0.87 4.20
N LYS A 235 -18.53 -1.03 3.41
CA LYS A 235 -18.57 -0.85 1.95
C LYS A 235 -18.38 -2.15 1.20
N SER A 236 -18.65 -3.28 1.84
CA SER A 236 -18.60 -4.59 1.20
C SER A 236 -19.70 -4.71 0.13
N VAL A 237 -19.36 -5.34 -0.96
CA VAL A 237 -20.35 -5.76 -1.95
C VAL A 237 -21.11 -6.97 -1.38
N PRO A 238 -22.45 -6.96 -1.37
CA PRO A 238 -23.23 -8.11 -0.93
C PRO A 238 -22.96 -9.34 -1.80
N GLU A 239 -22.86 -10.51 -1.19
CA GLU A 239 -22.61 -11.76 -1.92
C GLU A 239 -23.70 -12.04 -2.96
N GLU A 240 -24.96 -11.71 -2.68
CA GLU A 240 -26.07 -11.83 -3.64
C GLU A 240 -25.83 -11.02 -4.92
N ARG A 241 -25.26 -9.81 -4.77
CA ARG A 241 -24.92 -8.98 -5.93
C ARG A 241 -23.80 -9.61 -6.76
N LEU A 242 -22.77 -10.12 -6.10
CA LEU A 242 -21.66 -10.81 -6.78
C LEU A 242 -22.18 -12.04 -7.51
N ARG A 243 -22.98 -12.89 -6.84
CA ARG A 243 -23.57 -14.10 -7.42
C ARG A 243 -24.44 -13.77 -8.64
N LYS A 244 -25.26 -12.72 -8.54
CA LYS A 244 -26.06 -12.28 -9.69
C LYS A 244 -25.21 -11.85 -10.88
N ASP A 245 -24.13 -11.08 -10.66
CA ASP A 245 -23.24 -10.66 -11.74
C ASP A 245 -22.48 -11.86 -12.36
N GLU A 246 -22.25 -12.96 -11.61
CA GLU A 246 -21.72 -14.23 -12.12
C GLU A 246 -22.77 -15.01 -12.93
N GLU A 247 -24.00 -15.16 -12.42
CA GLU A 247 -25.12 -15.82 -13.11
C GLU A 247 -25.46 -15.12 -14.43
N ASP A 248 -25.42 -13.79 -14.46
CA ASP A 248 -25.57 -12.97 -15.65
C ASP A 248 -24.36 -13.11 -16.63
N GLY A 249 -23.31 -13.85 -16.26
CA GLY A 249 -22.10 -14.06 -17.07
C GLY A 249 -21.26 -12.80 -17.26
N ILE A 250 -21.40 -11.80 -16.40
CA ILE A 250 -20.69 -10.52 -16.51
C ILE A 250 -19.26 -10.63 -16.01
N VAL A 251 -19.08 -11.26 -14.85
CA VAL A 251 -17.79 -11.48 -14.20
C VAL A 251 -17.69 -12.91 -13.70
N LYS A 252 -16.46 -13.35 -13.43
CA LYS A 252 -16.17 -14.60 -12.74
C LYS A 252 -15.39 -14.29 -11.47
N TYR A 253 -15.92 -14.66 -10.32
CA TYR A 253 -15.20 -14.56 -9.06
C TYR A 253 -14.24 -15.75 -8.92
N ILE A 254 -12.94 -15.48 -8.81
CA ILE A 254 -11.91 -16.52 -8.71
C ILE A 254 -11.32 -16.64 -7.30
N GLY A 255 -11.99 -16.03 -6.32
CA GLY A 255 -11.62 -16.15 -4.91
C GLY A 255 -10.45 -15.25 -4.50
N PHE A 256 -9.69 -15.71 -3.54
CA PHE A 256 -8.51 -15.03 -2.98
C PHE A 256 -7.31 -15.99 -3.02
N THR A 257 -6.14 -15.43 -3.31
CA THR A 257 -4.88 -16.17 -3.25
C THR A 257 -3.75 -15.33 -2.68
N HIS A 258 -2.79 -15.98 -2.04
CA HIS A 258 -1.49 -15.40 -1.70
C HIS A 258 -0.43 -15.65 -2.79
N ASP A 259 -0.69 -16.60 -3.69
CA ASP A 259 0.20 -16.98 -4.79
C ASP A 259 -0.13 -16.16 -6.05
N MET A 260 0.34 -14.93 -6.06
CA MET A 260 0.12 -14.02 -7.19
C MET A 260 0.94 -14.42 -8.43
N ASP A 261 2.02 -15.20 -8.26
CA ASP A 261 2.83 -15.67 -9.38
C ASP A 261 2.00 -16.56 -10.32
N LYS A 262 1.19 -17.49 -9.77
CA LYS A 262 0.25 -18.30 -10.58
C LYS A 262 -0.76 -17.46 -11.36
N VAL A 263 -1.17 -16.34 -10.81
CA VAL A 263 -2.10 -15.42 -11.49
C VAL A 263 -1.39 -14.73 -12.64
N PHE A 264 -0.19 -14.18 -12.37
CA PHE A 264 0.56 -13.38 -13.34
C PHE A 264 1.22 -14.21 -14.45
N GLN A 265 1.46 -15.52 -14.26
CA GLN A 265 1.98 -16.37 -15.35
C GLN A 265 1.00 -16.52 -16.53
N ARG A 266 -0.29 -16.26 -16.33
CA ARG A 266 -1.32 -16.36 -17.37
C ARG A 266 -1.10 -15.30 -18.44
N LYS A 267 -1.27 -15.66 -19.72
CA LYS A 267 -1.18 -14.74 -20.87
C LYS A 267 -2.47 -13.93 -21.01
N GLY A 268 -2.38 -12.79 -21.67
CA GLY A 268 -3.53 -11.95 -22.00
C GLY A 268 -4.20 -11.28 -20.79
N ILE A 269 -3.55 -11.25 -19.62
CA ILE A 269 -4.08 -10.61 -18.42
C ILE A 269 -3.80 -9.10 -18.44
N VAL A 270 -4.84 -8.31 -18.20
CA VAL A 270 -4.78 -6.87 -17.96
C VAL A 270 -5.28 -6.58 -16.56
N ILE A 271 -4.42 -6.01 -15.74
CA ILE A 271 -4.77 -5.70 -14.35
C ILE A 271 -5.63 -4.44 -14.30
N THR A 272 -6.79 -4.55 -13.66
CA THR A 272 -7.77 -3.47 -13.57
C THR A 272 -8.04 -3.12 -12.12
N VAL A 273 -7.73 -1.88 -11.73
CA VAL A 273 -7.93 -1.39 -10.36
C VAL A 273 -8.63 -0.03 -10.41
N PRO A 274 -9.98 0.00 -10.55
CA PRO A 274 -10.76 1.24 -10.64
C PRO A 274 -11.07 1.84 -9.25
N SER A 275 -10.11 1.81 -8.34
CA SER A 275 -10.23 2.25 -6.95
C SER A 275 -10.48 3.76 -6.82
N TYR A 276 -11.11 4.19 -5.71
CA TYR A 276 -11.38 5.60 -5.42
C TYR A 276 -10.34 6.27 -4.53
N SER A 277 -9.55 5.48 -3.80
CA SER A 277 -8.52 5.99 -2.89
C SER A 277 -7.52 4.90 -2.56
N GLU A 278 -6.24 5.21 -2.73
CA GLU A 278 -5.12 4.31 -2.37
C GLU A 278 -4.00 5.11 -1.68
N GLY A 279 -3.22 4.45 -0.86
CA GLY A 279 -1.95 5.00 -0.38
C GLY A 279 -0.85 4.83 -1.43
N MET A 280 -0.46 3.58 -1.66
CA MET A 280 0.26 3.07 -2.82
C MET A 280 -0.26 1.67 -3.08
N ASN A 281 -0.68 1.38 -4.31
CA ASN A 281 -1.34 0.11 -4.62
C ASN A 281 -0.30 -0.98 -4.91
N ARG A 282 -0.13 -1.91 -3.97
CA ARG A 282 0.85 -2.99 -4.07
C ARG A 282 0.56 -3.93 -5.25
N ALA A 283 -0.71 -4.27 -5.50
CA ALA A 283 -1.07 -5.15 -6.62
C ALA A 283 -0.66 -4.56 -7.97
N LEU A 284 -0.69 -3.24 -8.12
CA LEU A 284 -0.20 -2.57 -9.33
C LEU A 284 1.33 -2.63 -9.46
N MET A 285 2.07 -2.51 -8.35
CA MET A 285 3.53 -2.69 -8.36
C MET A 285 3.90 -4.12 -8.75
N GLU A 286 3.23 -5.12 -8.18
CA GLU A 286 3.42 -6.55 -8.48
C GLU A 286 3.06 -6.88 -9.92
N ALA A 287 1.97 -6.28 -10.43
CA ALA A 287 1.57 -6.39 -11.84
C ALA A 287 2.65 -5.82 -12.77
N CYS A 288 3.17 -4.62 -12.48
CA CYS A 288 4.29 -4.04 -13.23
C CYS A 288 5.50 -4.97 -13.22
N ALA A 289 5.90 -5.48 -12.05
CA ALA A 289 7.05 -6.38 -11.92
C ALA A 289 6.89 -7.67 -12.73
N SER A 290 5.65 -8.16 -12.84
CA SER A 290 5.33 -9.35 -13.64
C SER A 290 5.07 -9.04 -15.12
N GLY A 291 5.26 -7.79 -15.56
CA GLY A 291 5.06 -7.37 -16.94
C GLY A 291 3.59 -7.40 -17.35
N LYS A 292 2.65 -7.00 -16.47
CA LYS A 292 1.24 -6.95 -16.83
C LYS A 292 0.81 -5.53 -17.20
N PRO A 293 0.09 -5.36 -18.32
CA PRO A 293 -0.57 -4.09 -18.64
C PRO A 293 -1.60 -3.71 -17.59
N ILE A 294 -1.81 -2.41 -17.39
CA ILE A 294 -2.64 -1.88 -16.31
C ILE A 294 -3.71 -0.92 -16.85
N ILE A 295 -4.94 -1.04 -16.35
CA ILE A 295 -5.96 0.00 -16.45
C ILE A 295 -6.39 0.36 -15.04
N THR A 296 -6.22 1.63 -14.64
CA THR A 296 -6.49 2.04 -13.27
C THR A 296 -7.01 3.47 -13.18
N SER A 297 -7.59 3.80 -12.03
CA SER A 297 -8.05 5.17 -11.77
C SER A 297 -6.88 6.16 -11.71
N ASP A 298 -7.06 7.33 -12.27
CA ASP A 298 -6.14 8.47 -12.17
C ASP A 298 -6.22 9.13 -10.79
N ILE A 299 -5.78 8.39 -9.77
CA ILE A 299 -5.71 8.81 -8.38
C ILE A 299 -4.30 8.59 -7.82
N PRO A 300 -3.91 9.35 -6.78
CA PRO A 300 -2.66 9.07 -6.07
C PRO A 300 -2.61 7.64 -5.53
N GLY A 301 -1.47 6.99 -5.67
CA GLY A 301 -1.27 5.58 -5.29
C GLY A 301 -1.62 4.56 -6.37
N CYS A 302 -2.31 4.99 -7.44
CA CYS A 302 -2.57 4.18 -8.63
C CYS A 302 -1.84 4.72 -9.87
N ARG A 303 -1.95 6.04 -10.12
CA ARG A 303 -1.36 6.68 -11.31
C ARG A 303 0.14 6.47 -11.44
N GLU A 304 0.83 6.30 -10.34
CA GLU A 304 2.28 6.08 -10.31
C GLU A 304 2.69 4.78 -11.01
N ALA A 305 1.77 3.81 -11.13
CA ALA A 305 2.03 2.54 -11.81
C ALA A 305 1.89 2.64 -13.34
N VAL A 306 1.28 3.71 -13.87
CA VAL A 306 0.97 3.81 -15.31
C VAL A 306 1.82 4.89 -15.98
N ILE A 307 2.27 4.60 -17.18
CA ILE A 307 2.73 5.53 -18.20
C ILE A 307 1.67 5.46 -19.32
N GLU A 308 0.82 6.50 -19.39
CA GLU A 308 -0.33 6.54 -20.30
C GLU A 308 0.05 6.14 -21.74
N GLY A 309 -0.67 5.17 -22.28
CA GLY A 309 -0.48 4.66 -23.63
C GLY A 309 0.80 3.83 -23.86
N LYS A 310 1.59 3.52 -22.79
CA LYS A 310 2.82 2.72 -22.91
C LYS A 310 2.75 1.40 -22.15
N ASN A 311 2.27 1.42 -20.90
CA ASN A 311 2.07 0.21 -20.11
C ASN A 311 0.64 0.06 -19.60
N GLY A 312 -0.22 1.02 -19.91
CA GLY A 312 -1.59 1.02 -19.45
C GLY A 312 -2.35 2.30 -19.78
N PHE A 313 -3.54 2.42 -19.18
CA PHE A 313 -4.41 3.57 -19.33
C PHE A 313 -4.89 4.07 -17.96
N LEU A 314 -4.96 5.39 -17.81
CA LEU A 314 -5.53 6.07 -16.66
C LEU A 314 -6.97 6.51 -16.97
N VAL A 315 -7.87 6.27 -16.05
CA VAL A 315 -9.29 6.66 -16.19
C VAL A 315 -9.73 7.49 -14.99
N PRO A 316 -10.67 8.45 -15.17
CA PRO A 316 -11.23 9.15 -14.02
C PRO A 316 -11.88 8.16 -13.05
N ALA A 317 -11.63 8.35 -11.74
CA ALA A 317 -12.29 7.53 -10.73
C ALA A 317 -13.81 7.66 -10.81
N ARG A 318 -14.54 6.60 -10.49
CA ARG A 318 -16.01 6.52 -10.53
C ARG A 318 -16.62 6.77 -11.92
N ASN A 319 -15.90 6.39 -12.96
CA ASN A 319 -16.34 6.54 -14.34
C ASN A 319 -16.25 5.19 -15.09
N ALA A 320 -17.36 4.46 -15.09
CA ALA A 320 -17.47 3.17 -15.77
C ALA A 320 -17.37 3.30 -17.30
N ASP A 321 -17.76 4.45 -17.87
CA ASP A 321 -17.72 4.68 -19.30
C ASP A 321 -16.29 4.85 -19.77
N ALA A 322 -15.52 5.70 -19.10
CA ALA A 322 -14.09 5.86 -19.39
C ALA A 322 -13.31 4.55 -19.16
N LEU A 323 -13.72 3.75 -18.17
CA LEU A 323 -13.12 2.44 -17.95
C LEU A 323 -13.40 1.49 -19.11
N ALA A 324 -14.66 1.45 -19.60
CA ALA A 324 -15.02 0.65 -20.78
C ALA A 324 -14.27 1.10 -22.03
N GLU A 325 -14.15 2.40 -22.26
CA GLU A 325 -13.39 2.96 -23.39
C GLU A 325 -11.90 2.55 -23.34
N ALA A 326 -11.27 2.63 -22.18
CA ALA A 326 -9.89 2.19 -21.99
C ALA A 326 -9.72 0.69 -22.26
N MET A 327 -10.67 -0.13 -21.83
CA MET A 327 -10.70 -1.57 -22.13
C MET A 327 -10.86 -1.84 -23.62
N LEU A 328 -11.76 -1.11 -24.32
CA LEU A 328 -11.95 -1.23 -25.76
C LEU A 328 -10.70 -0.80 -26.53
N ARG A 329 -10.04 0.29 -26.13
CA ARG A 329 -8.75 0.71 -26.71
C ARG A 329 -7.70 -0.38 -26.56
N PHE A 330 -7.61 -1.04 -25.39
CA PHE A 330 -6.65 -2.12 -25.18
C PHE A 330 -6.95 -3.34 -26.03
N LEU A 331 -8.23 -3.69 -26.25
CA LEU A 331 -8.62 -4.83 -27.11
C LEU A 331 -8.24 -4.62 -28.57
N GLN A 332 -8.16 -3.38 -29.05
CA GLN A 332 -7.77 -3.04 -30.42
C GLN A 332 -6.26 -3.15 -30.66
N LEU A 333 -5.44 -3.25 -29.60
CA LEU A 333 -4.00 -3.39 -29.75
C LEU A 333 -3.63 -4.75 -30.34
N SER A 334 -2.66 -4.75 -31.23
CA SER A 334 -2.05 -5.97 -31.76
C SER A 334 -1.34 -6.77 -30.66
N PRO A 335 -1.09 -8.07 -30.85
CA PRO A 335 -0.32 -8.87 -29.90
C PRO A 335 1.07 -8.28 -29.58
N GLN A 336 1.71 -7.65 -30.58
CA GLN A 336 3.02 -7.00 -30.38
C GLN A 336 2.89 -5.77 -29.47
N GLU A 337 1.92 -4.88 -29.72
CA GLU A 337 1.67 -3.72 -28.88
C GLU A 337 1.32 -4.12 -27.44
N LYS A 338 0.53 -5.20 -27.24
CA LYS A 338 0.26 -5.77 -25.91
C LYS A 338 1.55 -6.27 -25.23
N GLN A 339 2.48 -6.82 -25.99
CA GLN A 339 3.80 -7.21 -25.48
C GLN A 339 4.65 -5.99 -25.14
N ASP A 340 4.61 -4.93 -25.94
CA ASP A 340 5.33 -3.67 -25.66
C ASP A 340 4.82 -3.04 -24.36
N PHE A 341 3.49 -3.06 -24.11
CA PHE A 341 2.91 -2.65 -22.83
C PHE A 341 3.43 -3.48 -21.64
N SER A 342 3.57 -4.79 -21.85
CA SER A 342 4.14 -5.70 -20.85
C SER A 342 5.60 -5.34 -20.54
N ASP A 343 6.40 -5.06 -21.55
CA ASP A 343 7.81 -4.72 -21.42
C ASP A 343 8.00 -3.39 -20.70
N GLU A 344 7.19 -2.40 -21.03
CA GLU A 344 7.20 -1.09 -20.34
C GLU A 344 6.71 -1.19 -18.88
N SER A 345 5.76 -2.09 -18.57
CA SER A 345 5.37 -2.37 -17.19
C SER A 345 6.56 -2.88 -16.38
N ARG A 346 7.30 -3.86 -16.91
CA ARG A 346 8.49 -4.40 -16.22
C ARG A 346 9.57 -3.35 -16.02
N LYS A 347 9.89 -2.56 -17.04
CA LYS A 347 10.85 -1.44 -16.93
C LYS A 347 10.41 -0.41 -15.88
N LYS A 348 9.10 -0.11 -15.80
CA LYS A 348 8.54 0.78 -14.80
C LYS A 348 8.81 0.25 -13.39
N ALA A 349 8.60 -1.05 -13.17
CA ALA A 349 8.85 -1.66 -11.86
C ALA A 349 10.33 -1.59 -11.49
N GLU A 350 11.23 -1.98 -12.37
CA GLU A 350 12.69 -1.96 -12.16
C GLU A 350 13.20 -0.54 -11.84
N ASN A 351 12.67 0.47 -12.51
CA ASN A 351 13.08 1.85 -12.31
C ASN A 351 12.49 2.51 -11.06
N LEU A 352 11.27 2.11 -10.63
CA LEU A 352 10.54 2.87 -9.62
C LEU A 352 10.17 2.06 -8.38
N PHE A 353 9.86 0.75 -8.53
CA PHE A 353 9.27 -0.06 -7.46
C PHE A 353 10.24 -1.03 -6.81
N ASP A 354 11.50 -1.02 -7.18
CA ASP A 354 12.50 -1.88 -6.54
C ASP A 354 12.69 -1.48 -5.07
N VAL A 355 12.51 -2.44 -4.17
CA VAL A 355 12.67 -2.28 -2.72
C VAL A 355 14.09 -1.84 -2.33
N GLN A 356 15.10 -2.08 -3.16
CA GLN A 356 16.47 -1.64 -2.90
C GLN A 356 16.56 -0.10 -2.78
N ARG A 357 15.74 0.62 -3.51
CA ARG A 357 15.63 2.10 -3.38
C ARG A 357 15.09 2.52 -2.01
N VAL A 358 14.13 1.74 -1.48
CA VAL A 358 13.55 1.96 -0.15
C VAL A 358 14.55 1.62 0.93
N ILE A 359 15.20 0.47 0.84
CA ILE A 359 16.28 0.02 1.74
C ILE A 359 17.34 1.11 1.85
N ALA A 360 17.85 1.63 0.73
CA ALA A 360 18.87 2.67 0.73
C ALA A 360 18.43 3.94 1.50
N LYS A 361 17.14 4.30 1.45
CA LYS A 361 16.61 5.45 2.22
C LYS A 361 16.58 5.17 3.72
N TYR A 362 16.17 3.97 4.12
CA TYR A 362 16.16 3.56 5.54
C TYR A 362 17.57 3.47 6.09
N THR A 363 18.49 2.81 5.38
CA THR A 363 19.90 2.71 5.76
C THR A 363 20.52 4.10 5.92
N LYS A 364 20.24 5.04 4.99
CA LYS A 364 20.70 6.42 5.11
C LYS A 364 20.22 7.10 6.40
N ILE A 365 18.94 6.93 6.78
CA ILE A 365 18.39 7.48 8.03
C ILE A 365 19.12 6.89 9.24
N ILE A 366 19.36 5.57 9.24
CA ILE A 366 20.03 4.87 10.35
C ILE A 366 21.50 5.31 10.47
N HIS A 367 22.26 5.33 9.36
CA HIS A 367 23.66 5.78 9.38
C HIS A 367 23.81 7.24 9.81
N GLN A 368 22.88 8.13 9.42
CA GLN A 368 22.86 9.51 9.92
C GLN A 368 22.67 9.56 11.44
N ASN A 369 21.85 8.68 11.98
CA ASN A 369 21.64 8.59 13.42
C ASN A 369 22.87 8.04 14.14
N GLU A 370 23.54 7.02 13.61
CA GLU A 370 24.79 6.46 14.14
C GLU A 370 25.88 7.54 14.26
N ALA A 371 26.09 8.31 13.17
CA ALA A 371 27.08 9.38 13.16
C ALA A 371 26.80 10.46 14.23
N LEU A 372 25.53 10.72 14.53
CA LEU A 372 25.13 11.68 15.57
C LEU A 372 25.28 11.12 17.00
N MET A 373 25.30 9.79 17.17
CA MET A 373 25.55 9.14 18.46
C MET A 373 27.04 9.05 18.77
N THR A 374 27.88 8.83 17.75
CA THR A 374 29.33 8.73 17.88
C THR A 374 29.99 10.09 18.20
N ASN A 375 29.33 11.21 17.83
CA ASN A 375 29.82 12.56 18.07
C ASN A 375 29.32 13.19 19.39
N LYS A 376 28.65 12.41 20.24
CA LYS A 376 28.23 12.78 21.60
C LYS A 376 29.08 12.08 22.66
#